data_253ea5de2cd299f4db1a972f2a5f15a4
#
_entry.id   253ea5de2cd299f4db1a972f2a5f15a4
#
_cell.length_a   1.000
_cell.length_b   1.000
_cell.length_c   1.000
_cell.angle_alpha   90.00
_cell.angle_beta   90.00
_cell.angle_gamma   90.00
#
_symmetry.space_group_name_H-M   'P 1'
#
loop_
_entity.id
_entity.type
_entity.pdbx_description
1 polymer ?
#
loop_
_entity_poly.entity_id
_entity_poly.type
_entity_poly.pdbx_seq_one_letter_code
_entity_poly.pdbx_strand_id
1 'polypeptide(L)'
;MNVGSTGDSEPGCDQEEGQLSFDGVSVGEVSNPLDESVAADGSIAGQSGSRVVRVLPDVAAISRAFDYLVPNAWSDDGRAERLRIGSRVRIVLHGRRVAGWVVADWVEPPLGVTLRPLARLSGLGPDPSVIDLARWAASRWVGPVSSFLSTASSPSMVEALPSAPAPWVVPTTGSQWYDESWGPDSCTDGADGRPWVVRLPPGDDVLPLVLGAARRGDALVLTPTVETARRLAGRLRRAGIPVASMPRDWARAAAGGVVVGTRAAAWARLRDLAAVVVLDEHDDAYREERAPTWNARDVAIERARRAGVPCVLVSATPSVDSLEAAGPGRVSVPSRSAERDGWPVVDLVDRRNDDVVRSGLFSPSLVPLLRGEDGDPVVCVLNRKGRARLLACDGCGVLARCEVHEAALVDDRGTGSVDSGELRCPVDDARSPMVCDACGGTRMRNLRAGVNRVREELEALAGRPVVEVTAETDPRVLDGSYADLFVGTEAVLHRIGRRVARVVFLDFDQELLAPRTRASDQAMALLGRAAHLLGSRSDGGRIVIQTRQPDHEVLQAVLHADPGRQAAAERERRNLLGLPPFGALARISGAVAP
;
A
#
# COMPACT_ATOMS: atom_id res chain seq x y z
N MET A 1 50.67 -21.73 50.46
CA MET A 1 50.33 -21.20 51.79
C MET A 1 48.94 -20.57 51.68
N ASN A 2 48.11 -21.10 52.47
CA ASN A 2 46.71 -20.80 52.74
C ASN A 2 46.44 -19.37 53.20
N VAL A 3 45.15 -19.02 53.13
CA VAL A 3 44.29 -18.10 53.86
C VAL A 3 43.73 -17.01 52.94
N GLY A 4 42.48 -16.76 52.78
CA GLY A 4 41.23 -17.13 53.43
C GLY A 4 40.13 -16.22 52.92
N SER A 5 38.96 -16.74 52.79
CA SER A 5 37.70 -16.11 52.36
C SER A 5 37.23 -15.03 53.29
N THR A 6 36.62 -13.97 52.74
CA THR A 6 35.44 -13.33 53.34
C THR A 6 34.50 -12.89 52.25
N GLY A 7 33.30 -13.38 52.27
CA GLY A 7 32.21 -13.00 51.38
C GLY A 7 31.58 -11.68 51.83
N ASP A 8 31.11 -10.94 50.81
CA ASP A 8 30.07 -9.93 50.99
C ASP A 8 28.98 -10.21 49.97
N SER A 9 27.82 -10.46 50.52
CA SER A 9 26.58 -10.72 49.81
C SER A 9 25.95 -9.40 49.36
N GLU A 10 25.85 -9.23 48.02
CA GLU A 10 24.98 -8.22 47.44
C GLU A 10 23.54 -8.76 47.32
N PRO A 11 22.53 -7.90 47.57
CA PRO A 11 21.14 -8.30 47.52
C PRO A 11 20.69 -8.43 46.06
N GLY A 12 20.19 -9.61 45.68
CA GLY A 12 19.55 -9.89 44.43
C GLY A 12 18.34 -9.02 44.18
N CYS A 13 18.33 -8.35 43.06
CA CYS A 13 17.17 -7.69 42.50
C CYS A 13 16.41 -8.74 41.66
N ASP A 14 15.40 -9.35 42.28
CA ASP A 14 14.43 -10.20 41.57
C ASP A 14 13.59 -9.33 40.64
N GLN A 15 13.95 -9.29 39.36
CA GLN A 15 13.07 -8.87 38.30
C GLN A 15 12.21 -10.09 37.95
N GLU A 16 10.98 -10.12 38.42
CA GLU A 16 9.95 -10.99 37.90
C GLU A 16 9.66 -10.60 36.43
N GLU A 17 10.32 -11.26 35.52
CA GLU A 17 9.87 -11.30 34.12
C GLU A 17 8.55 -12.07 34.07
N GLY A 18 7.46 -11.35 34.06
CA GLY A 18 6.13 -11.87 33.79
C GLY A 18 6.01 -12.35 32.35
N GLN A 19 6.50 -13.55 32.09
CA GLN A 19 6.29 -14.27 30.86
C GLN A 19 4.83 -14.71 30.79
N LEU A 20 3.99 -13.95 30.09
CA LEU A 20 2.62 -14.35 29.75
C LEU A 20 2.69 -15.55 28.81
N SER A 21 2.64 -16.75 29.35
CA SER A 21 2.46 -17.99 28.64
C SER A 21 1.01 -18.08 28.14
N PHE A 22 0.82 -18.10 26.83
CA PHE A 22 -0.47 -18.38 26.18
C PHE A 22 -0.65 -19.87 25.88
N ASP A 23 -0.16 -20.74 26.74
CA ASP A 23 -0.44 -22.17 26.67
C ASP A 23 -1.84 -22.44 27.22
N GLY A 24 -2.80 -22.67 26.33
CA GLY A 24 -4.14 -23.13 26.73
C GLY A 24 -5.33 -22.52 25.98
N VAL A 25 -5.13 -21.66 25.00
CA VAL A 25 -6.23 -21.33 24.07
C VAL A 25 -6.20 -22.37 22.95
N SER A 26 -6.92 -23.46 23.12
CA SER A 26 -7.34 -24.28 21.98
C SER A 26 -8.11 -23.32 21.07
N VAL A 27 -7.59 -23.10 19.87
CA VAL A 27 -8.34 -22.47 18.79
C VAL A 27 -9.44 -23.48 18.45
N GLY A 28 -10.56 -23.39 19.17
CA GLY A 28 -11.79 -24.01 18.74
C GLY A 28 -12.04 -23.51 17.34
N GLU A 29 -12.42 -24.41 16.44
CA GLU A 29 -12.86 -24.06 15.10
C GLU A 29 -13.77 -22.84 15.22
N VAL A 30 -13.29 -21.69 14.74
CA VAL A 30 -14.09 -20.47 14.65
C VAL A 30 -15.14 -20.80 13.61
N SER A 31 -16.33 -21.21 14.08
CA SER A 31 -17.48 -21.42 13.23
C SER A 31 -17.64 -20.15 12.41
N ASN A 32 -17.60 -20.32 11.09
CA ASN A 32 -17.70 -19.22 10.13
C ASN A 32 -19.03 -18.48 10.41
N PRO A 33 -19.04 -17.20 10.82
CA PRO A 33 -20.27 -16.50 11.19
C PRO A 33 -21.28 -16.39 10.05
N LEU A 34 -20.91 -16.81 8.83
CA LEU A 34 -21.81 -16.91 7.68
C LEU A 34 -22.62 -18.20 7.65
N ASP A 35 -22.28 -19.20 8.46
CA ASP A 35 -23.00 -20.48 8.54
C ASP A 35 -24.14 -20.45 9.59
N GLU A 36 -24.15 -19.44 10.48
CA GLU A 36 -25.26 -19.25 11.41
C GLU A 36 -26.42 -18.49 10.74
N SER A 37 -27.52 -19.18 10.48
CA SER A 37 -28.75 -18.57 9.98
C SER A 37 -29.61 -18.03 11.13
N VAL A 38 -30.04 -16.78 11.02
CA VAL A 38 -31.02 -16.16 11.91
C VAL A 38 -32.15 -15.57 11.08
N ALA A 39 -33.36 -15.91 11.44
CA ALA A 39 -34.55 -15.43 10.77
C ALA A 39 -34.81 -13.95 11.03
N ALA A 40 -35.21 -13.22 9.99
CA ALA A 40 -35.65 -11.84 10.09
C ALA A 40 -37.12 -11.79 10.52
N ASP A 41 -37.41 -11.03 11.56
CA ASP A 41 -38.74 -10.86 12.16
C ASP A 41 -39.80 -10.36 11.16
N GLY A 42 -40.89 -11.12 10.96
CA GLY A 42 -42.12 -10.75 10.24
C GLY A 42 -42.43 -11.51 8.92
N SER A 43 -43.10 -12.53 9.05
CA SER A 43 -44.23 -13.28 8.49
C SER A 43 -44.42 -13.51 6.98
N ILE A 44 -44.12 -14.72 6.52
CA ILE A 44 -44.95 -15.62 5.72
C ILE A 44 -44.43 -17.06 5.93
N ALA A 45 -45.31 -18.03 6.26
CA ALA A 45 -44.94 -19.42 6.45
C ALA A 45 -44.34 -20.00 5.16
N GLY A 46 -43.12 -20.57 5.23
CA GLY A 46 -42.45 -21.17 4.09
C GLY A 46 -43.25 -22.33 3.52
N GLN A 47 -43.78 -22.17 2.31
CA GLN A 47 -44.32 -23.29 1.55
C GLN A 47 -43.15 -24.19 1.12
N SER A 48 -43.27 -25.51 1.32
CA SER A 48 -42.34 -26.50 0.81
C SER A 48 -42.14 -26.30 -0.70
N GLY A 49 -40.90 -25.90 -1.12
CA GLY A 49 -40.59 -25.62 -2.53
C GLY A 49 -40.20 -24.17 -2.85
N SER A 50 -40.27 -23.23 -1.88
CA SER A 50 -39.88 -21.86 -2.11
C SER A 50 -38.34 -21.71 -2.12
N ARG A 51 -37.77 -21.01 -3.12
CA ARG A 51 -36.33 -20.72 -3.20
C ARG A 51 -35.93 -19.72 -2.11
N VAL A 52 -35.00 -20.13 -1.25
CA VAL A 52 -34.43 -19.34 -0.16
C VAL A 52 -32.98 -18.99 -0.48
N VAL A 53 -32.60 -17.76 -0.24
CA VAL A 53 -31.22 -17.27 -0.41
C VAL A 53 -30.71 -16.66 0.88
N ARG A 54 -29.42 -16.86 1.17
CA ARG A 54 -28.73 -16.23 2.29
C ARG A 54 -28.08 -14.94 1.83
N VAL A 55 -28.34 -13.85 2.54
CA VAL A 55 -27.87 -12.50 2.20
C VAL A 55 -27.02 -11.93 3.31
N LEU A 56 -25.80 -11.50 2.98
CA LEU A 56 -24.96 -10.70 3.86
C LEU A 56 -25.29 -9.22 3.67
N PRO A 57 -25.75 -8.51 4.71
CA PRO A 57 -26.06 -7.08 4.63
C PRO A 57 -24.81 -6.23 4.40
N ASP A 58 -24.93 -5.15 3.64
CA ASP A 58 -23.91 -4.11 3.48
C ASP A 58 -24.00 -3.10 4.65
N VAL A 59 -23.68 -3.61 5.85
CA VAL A 59 -23.71 -2.86 7.11
C VAL A 59 -22.49 -3.28 7.93
N ALA A 60 -21.60 -2.34 8.20
CA ALA A 60 -20.31 -2.63 8.84
C ALA A 60 -20.43 -3.29 10.23
N ALA A 61 -21.50 -2.99 10.98
CA ALA A 61 -21.75 -3.55 12.32
C ALA A 61 -22.35 -4.96 12.28
N ILE A 62 -22.69 -5.50 11.10
CA ILE A 62 -23.36 -6.79 10.96
C ILE A 62 -22.47 -7.74 10.17
N SER A 63 -21.88 -8.71 10.85
CA SER A 63 -21.01 -9.73 10.25
C SER A 63 -21.74 -11.01 9.83
N ARG A 64 -22.99 -11.20 10.27
CA ARG A 64 -23.77 -12.40 9.96
C ARG A 64 -24.71 -12.20 8.77
N ALA A 65 -25.00 -13.30 8.07
CA ALA A 65 -25.96 -13.34 6.98
C ALA A 65 -27.36 -13.76 7.46
N PHE A 66 -28.39 -13.44 6.67
CA PHE A 66 -29.80 -13.73 6.96
C PHE A 66 -30.48 -14.36 5.76
N ASP A 67 -31.45 -15.23 6.02
CA ASP A 67 -32.18 -15.95 5.00
C ASP A 67 -33.43 -15.17 4.55
N TYR A 68 -33.66 -15.15 3.23
CA TYR A 68 -34.76 -14.44 2.58
C TYR A 68 -35.41 -15.31 1.51
N LEU A 69 -36.72 -15.14 1.34
CA LEU A 69 -37.46 -15.77 0.24
C LEU A 69 -37.21 -15.04 -1.08
N VAL A 70 -37.05 -15.76 -2.15
CA VAL A 70 -37.14 -15.22 -3.51
C VAL A 70 -38.63 -15.06 -3.86
N PRO A 71 -39.12 -13.84 -4.17
CA PRO A 71 -40.55 -13.65 -4.47
C PRO A 71 -41.00 -14.44 -5.70
N ASN A 72 -42.13 -15.12 -5.63
CA ASN A 72 -42.66 -15.89 -6.76
C ASN A 72 -42.85 -15.04 -8.04
N ALA A 73 -43.24 -13.79 -7.91
CA ALA A 73 -43.33 -12.84 -9.02
C ALA A 73 -41.99 -12.62 -9.77
N TRP A 74 -40.87 -12.96 -9.15
CA TRP A 74 -39.56 -12.89 -9.83
C TRP A 74 -39.34 -14.06 -10.81
N SER A 75 -40.05 -15.16 -10.65
CA SER A 75 -40.05 -16.25 -11.62
C SER A 75 -40.82 -15.86 -12.88
N ASP A 76 -41.92 -15.08 -12.72
CA ASP A 76 -42.77 -14.68 -13.83
C ASP A 76 -42.09 -13.63 -14.74
N ASP A 77 -41.19 -12.81 -14.21
CA ASP A 77 -40.51 -11.74 -14.94
C ASP A 77 -39.02 -12.00 -15.20
N GLY A 78 -38.53 -13.22 -14.93
CA GLY A 78 -37.15 -13.66 -15.18
C GLY A 78 -36.09 -13.12 -14.23
N ARG A 79 -36.48 -12.42 -13.13
CA ARG A 79 -35.52 -11.95 -12.10
C ARG A 79 -34.95 -13.10 -11.27
N ALA A 80 -35.76 -14.14 -11.01
CA ALA A 80 -35.31 -15.31 -10.27
C ALA A 80 -34.18 -16.06 -11.00
N GLU A 81 -34.20 -16.15 -12.33
CA GLU A 81 -33.18 -16.79 -13.14
C GLU A 81 -31.88 -15.97 -13.18
N ARG A 82 -31.98 -14.65 -13.07
CA ARG A 82 -30.84 -13.73 -13.00
C ARG A 82 -30.20 -13.69 -11.61
N LEU A 83 -30.94 -14.11 -10.58
CA LEU A 83 -30.45 -14.14 -9.20
C LEU A 83 -29.46 -15.31 -9.03
N ARG A 84 -28.28 -15.02 -8.53
CA ARG A 84 -27.18 -15.97 -8.29
C ARG A 84 -26.33 -15.53 -7.11
N ILE A 85 -25.50 -16.42 -6.60
CA ILE A 85 -24.49 -16.07 -5.60
C ILE A 85 -23.65 -14.89 -6.12
N GLY A 86 -23.46 -13.87 -5.28
CA GLY A 86 -22.84 -12.61 -5.61
C GLY A 86 -23.80 -11.52 -6.08
N SER A 87 -25.04 -11.84 -6.44
CA SER A 87 -26.02 -10.80 -6.82
C SER A 87 -26.20 -9.77 -5.70
N ARG A 88 -26.24 -8.49 -6.09
CA ARG A 88 -26.60 -7.40 -5.18
C ARG A 88 -28.12 -7.30 -5.06
N VAL A 89 -28.59 -7.25 -3.85
CA VAL A 89 -30.03 -7.19 -3.53
C VAL A 89 -30.32 -6.07 -2.54
N ARG A 90 -31.60 -5.72 -2.42
CA ARG A 90 -32.12 -4.93 -1.29
C ARG A 90 -32.97 -5.85 -0.42
N ILE A 91 -32.75 -5.75 0.86
CA ILE A 91 -33.45 -6.47 1.90
C ILE A 91 -34.09 -5.50 2.89
N VAL A 92 -35.09 -5.94 3.63
CA VAL A 92 -35.64 -5.20 4.76
C VAL A 92 -35.07 -5.78 6.04
N LEU A 93 -34.28 -5.00 6.76
CA LEU A 93 -33.65 -5.38 8.03
C LEU A 93 -34.04 -4.35 9.09
N HIS A 94 -34.67 -4.80 10.19
CA HIS A 94 -35.19 -3.91 11.24
C HIS A 94 -35.99 -2.70 10.69
N GLY A 95 -36.90 -2.95 9.73
CA GLY A 95 -37.73 -1.92 9.11
C GLY A 95 -37.03 -1.02 8.09
N ARG A 96 -35.71 -1.13 7.91
CA ARG A 96 -34.93 -0.32 6.95
C ARG A 96 -34.56 -1.11 5.71
N ARG A 97 -34.56 -0.46 4.55
CA ARG A 97 -34.06 -1.06 3.31
C ARG A 97 -32.55 -0.91 3.23
N VAL A 98 -31.81 -2.03 3.31
CA VAL A 98 -30.36 -2.07 3.20
C VAL A 98 -29.91 -2.85 1.97
N ALA A 99 -28.72 -2.55 1.46
CA ALA A 99 -28.09 -3.36 0.42
C ALA A 99 -27.53 -4.65 1.02
N GLY A 100 -27.30 -5.65 0.18
CA GLY A 100 -26.61 -6.88 0.58
C GLY A 100 -26.21 -7.70 -0.63
N TRP A 101 -25.46 -8.76 -0.37
CA TRP A 101 -25.01 -9.73 -1.37
C TRP A 101 -25.60 -11.09 -1.06
N VAL A 102 -26.06 -11.78 -2.09
CA VAL A 102 -26.42 -13.21 -1.99
C VAL A 102 -25.15 -14.01 -1.80
N VAL A 103 -24.99 -14.69 -0.67
CA VAL A 103 -23.79 -15.47 -0.33
C VAL A 103 -24.01 -16.97 -0.35
N ALA A 104 -25.28 -17.41 -0.36
CA ALA A 104 -25.68 -18.80 -0.62
C ALA A 104 -27.06 -18.83 -1.28
N ASP A 105 -27.36 -19.89 -2.02
CA ASP A 105 -28.59 -20.08 -2.78
C ASP A 105 -29.17 -21.47 -2.48
N TRP A 106 -30.48 -21.63 -2.57
CA TRP A 106 -31.20 -22.86 -2.24
C TRP A 106 -30.92 -23.34 -0.81
N VAL A 107 -30.91 -22.40 0.14
CA VAL A 107 -30.69 -22.71 1.56
C VAL A 107 -31.96 -23.31 2.15
N GLU A 108 -31.81 -24.35 3.01
CA GLU A 108 -32.93 -24.85 3.80
C GLU A 108 -33.38 -23.79 4.81
N PRO A 109 -34.67 -23.41 4.82
CA PRO A 109 -35.15 -22.43 5.78
C PRO A 109 -35.10 -22.99 7.20
N PRO A 110 -34.77 -22.18 8.20
CA PRO A 110 -34.83 -22.60 9.60
C PRO A 110 -36.27 -22.98 9.98
N LEU A 111 -36.42 -24.08 10.72
CA LEU A 111 -37.72 -24.55 11.16
C LEU A 111 -38.44 -23.55 12.05
N GLY A 112 -39.73 -23.34 11.78
CA GLY A 112 -40.58 -22.47 12.59
C GLY A 112 -40.36 -20.98 12.41
N VAL A 113 -39.57 -20.60 11.42
CA VAL A 113 -39.26 -19.18 11.16
C VAL A 113 -39.96 -18.71 9.89
N THR A 114 -40.56 -17.54 9.97
CA THR A 114 -41.19 -16.90 8.82
C THR A 114 -40.22 -15.96 8.14
N LEU A 115 -39.84 -16.28 6.89
CA LEU A 115 -38.87 -15.50 6.12
C LEU A 115 -39.53 -14.32 5.40
N ARG A 116 -38.82 -13.20 5.34
CA ARG A 116 -39.21 -12.04 4.50
C ARG A 116 -38.77 -12.22 3.06
N PRO A 117 -39.52 -11.71 2.09
CA PRO A 117 -39.08 -11.71 0.70
C PRO A 117 -37.98 -10.67 0.45
N LEU A 118 -37.14 -10.93 -0.56
CA LEU A 118 -36.23 -9.93 -1.12
C LEU A 118 -37.02 -8.73 -1.65
N ALA A 119 -36.54 -7.52 -1.36
CA ALA A 119 -37.22 -6.30 -1.76
C ALA A 119 -36.89 -5.88 -3.21
N ARG A 120 -35.65 -6.09 -3.68
CA ARG A 120 -35.23 -5.73 -5.03
C ARG A 120 -33.96 -6.50 -5.44
N LEU A 121 -33.86 -6.90 -6.69
CA LEU A 121 -32.61 -7.29 -7.35
C LEU A 121 -31.91 -6.01 -7.85
N SER A 122 -30.69 -5.77 -7.38
CA SER A 122 -29.92 -4.56 -7.67
C SER A 122 -28.76 -4.80 -8.65
N GLY A 123 -28.73 -5.96 -9.30
CA GLY A 123 -27.77 -6.29 -10.34
C GLY A 123 -26.69 -7.27 -9.91
N LEU A 124 -25.65 -7.34 -10.73
CA LEU A 124 -24.49 -8.23 -10.54
C LEU A 124 -23.53 -7.67 -9.50
N GLY A 125 -22.89 -8.55 -8.78
CA GLY A 125 -21.81 -8.26 -7.85
C GLY A 125 -20.63 -9.23 -8.03
N PRO A 126 -19.79 -9.40 -6.99
CA PRO A 126 -18.67 -10.33 -7.00
C PRO A 126 -19.11 -11.76 -7.33
N ASP A 127 -18.25 -12.53 -7.98
CA ASP A 127 -18.51 -13.95 -8.19
C ASP A 127 -18.22 -14.78 -6.92
N PRO A 128 -18.59 -16.06 -6.88
CA PRO A 128 -18.37 -16.91 -5.71
C PRO A 128 -16.90 -16.97 -5.28
N SER A 129 -15.94 -17.00 -6.22
CA SER A 129 -14.51 -17.07 -5.89
C SER A 129 -14.02 -15.83 -5.16
N VAL A 130 -14.56 -14.65 -5.51
CA VAL A 130 -14.26 -13.38 -4.82
C VAL A 130 -14.95 -13.33 -3.44
N ILE A 131 -16.13 -13.93 -3.28
CA ILE A 131 -16.78 -14.07 -1.96
C ILE A 131 -15.92 -14.92 -1.02
N ASP A 132 -15.41 -16.05 -1.49
CA ASP A 132 -14.53 -16.93 -0.71
C ASP A 132 -13.18 -16.27 -0.40
N LEU A 133 -12.66 -15.48 -1.34
CA LEU A 133 -11.47 -14.65 -1.11
C LEU A 133 -11.75 -13.58 -0.03
N ALA A 134 -12.94 -12.97 -0.04
CA ALA A 134 -13.34 -11.98 0.97
C ALA A 134 -13.48 -12.61 2.37
N ARG A 135 -13.96 -13.86 2.47
CA ARG A 135 -13.99 -14.61 3.73
C ARG A 135 -12.59 -14.87 4.28
N TRP A 136 -11.67 -15.31 3.43
CA TRP A 136 -10.27 -15.48 3.79
C TRP A 136 -9.64 -14.15 4.27
N ALA A 137 -9.89 -13.07 3.55
CA ALA A 137 -9.37 -11.76 3.93
C ALA A 137 -9.94 -11.27 5.26
N ALA A 138 -11.22 -11.52 5.52
CA ALA A 138 -11.88 -11.19 6.78
C ALA A 138 -11.21 -11.92 7.97
N SER A 139 -10.86 -13.19 7.81
CA SER A 139 -10.10 -13.95 8.81
C SER A 139 -8.66 -13.43 8.94
N ARG A 140 -7.98 -13.18 7.80
CA ARG A 140 -6.57 -12.77 7.76
C ARG A 140 -6.31 -11.41 8.40
N TRP A 141 -7.23 -10.43 8.22
CA TRP A 141 -7.09 -9.05 8.69
C TRP A 141 -8.17 -8.63 9.70
N VAL A 142 -8.84 -9.59 10.30
CA VAL A 142 -9.82 -9.39 11.38
C VAL A 142 -10.80 -8.25 11.06
N GLY A 143 -11.51 -8.40 9.92
CA GLY A 143 -12.44 -7.38 9.43
C GLY A 143 -13.76 -7.97 8.93
N PRO A 144 -14.81 -7.15 8.78
CA PRO A 144 -16.09 -7.63 8.27
C PRO A 144 -15.99 -7.98 6.78
N VAL A 145 -16.55 -9.13 6.39
CA VAL A 145 -16.60 -9.59 4.98
C VAL A 145 -17.26 -8.54 4.07
N SER A 146 -18.25 -7.81 4.59
CA SER A 146 -18.95 -6.74 3.85
C SER A 146 -18.02 -5.64 3.34
N SER A 147 -16.96 -5.28 4.07
CA SER A 147 -15.97 -4.28 3.64
C SER A 147 -15.23 -4.71 2.37
N PHE A 148 -14.84 -5.98 2.29
CA PHE A 148 -14.17 -6.53 1.11
C PHE A 148 -15.13 -6.69 -0.07
N LEU A 149 -16.35 -7.16 0.16
CA LEU A 149 -17.38 -7.27 -0.89
C LEU A 149 -17.81 -5.89 -1.41
N SER A 150 -17.83 -4.87 -0.57
CA SER A 150 -18.08 -3.49 -1.02
C SER A 150 -16.99 -3.02 -1.98
N THR A 151 -15.71 -3.28 -1.66
CA THR A 151 -14.57 -2.97 -2.53
C THR A 151 -14.60 -3.76 -3.85
N ALA A 152 -15.06 -5.02 -3.81
CA ALA A 152 -15.20 -5.90 -4.97
C ALA A 152 -16.38 -5.57 -5.88
N SER A 153 -17.33 -4.77 -5.40
CA SER A 153 -18.58 -4.48 -6.09
C SER A 153 -18.43 -3.31 -7.07
N SER A 154 -19.26 -3.32 -8.12
CA SER A 154 -19.37 -2.18 -9.03
C SER A 154 -19.88 -0.94 -8.29
N PRO A 155 -19.32 0.26 -8.55
CA PRO A 155 -19.85 1.52 -8.01
C PRO A 155 -21.24 1.86 -8.54
N SER A 156 -21.62 1.31 -9.69
CA SER A 156 -22.95 1.48 -10.32
C SER A 156 -23.66 0.14 -10.48
N MET A 157 -24.97 0.18 -10.71
CA MET A 157 -25.75 -1.02 -11.00
C MET A 157 -25.34 -1.60 -12.36
N VAL A 158 -25.04 -2.91 -12.39
CA VAL A 158 -24.73 -3.68 -13.59
C VAL A 158 -25.78 -4.81 -13.71
N GLU A 159 -26.64 -4.73 -14.71
CA GLU A 159 -27.70 -5.74 -14.92
C GLU A 159 -27.21 -6.95 -15.73
N ALA A 160 -26.32 -6.71 -16.70
CA ALA A 160 -25.75 -7.74 -17.55
C ALA A 160 -24.28 -7.42 -17.85
N LEU A 161 -23.49 -8.45 -18.14
CA LEU A 161 -22.12 -8.29 -18.61
C LEU A 161 -22.12 -8.06 -20.12
N PRO A 162 -21.19 -7.26 -20.63
CA PRO A 162 -20.95 -7.16 -22.07
C PRO A 162 -20.45 -8.50 -22.62
N SER A 163 -20.46 -8.66 -23.93
CA SER A 163 -19.86 -9.81 -24.59
C SER A 163 -18.37 -9.92 -24.26
N ALA A 164 -17.89 -11.16 -24.15
CA ALA A 164 -16.46 -11.41 -24.00
C ALA A 164 -15.68 -10.77 -25.15
N PRO A 165 -14.45 -10.26 -24.91
CA PRO A 165 -13.61 -9.76 -25.99
C PRO A 165 -13.31 -10.86 -27.00
N ALA A 166 -13.11 -10.48 -28.26
CA ALA A 166 -12.60 -11.41 -29.25
C ALA A 166 -11.20 -11.92 -28.83
N PRO A 167 -10.81 -13.12 -29.26
CA PRO A 167 -9.43 -13.59 -29.09
C PRO A 167 -8.44 -12.54 -29.64
N TRP A 168 -7.36 -12.29 -28.90
CA TRP A 168 -6.35 -11.32 -29.27
C TRP A 168 -4.99 -11.97 -29.50
N VAL A 169 -4.17 -11.35 -30.33
CA VAL A 169 -2.80 -11.77 -30.56
C VAL A 169 -1.86 -10.82 -29.82
N VAL A 170 -1.00 -11.40 -29.00
CA VAL A 170 0.00 -10.62 -28.26
C VAL A 170 1.25 -10.45 -29.11
N PRO A 171 1.73 -9.21 -29.32
CA PRO A 171 2.96 -8.97 -30.06
C PRO A 171 4.15 -9.68 -29.41
N THR A 172 5.05 -10.22 -30.23
CA THR A 172 6.32 -10.76 -29.75
C THR A 172 7.25 -9.61 -29.39
N THR A 173 7.76 -9.63 -28.18
CA THR A 173 8.79 -8.69 -27.72
C THR A 173 10.08 -9.49 -27.53
N GLY A 174 11.18 -9.04 -28.15
CA GLY A 174 12.49 -9.70 -28.00
C GLY A 174 13.17 -9.41 -26.66
N SER A 175 12.42 -9.34 -25.59
CA SER A 175 12.94 -9.05 -24.24
C SER A 175 13.31 -10.35 -23.53
N GLN A 176 14.55 -10.46 -23.08
CA GLN A 176 15.05 -11.56 -22.28
C GLN A 176 14.18 -11.83 -21.03
N TRP A 177 13.71 -10.78 -20.35
CA TRP A 177 12.84 -10.88 -19.18
C TRP A 177 11.51 -11.58 -19.43
N TYR A 178 11.04 -11.51 -20.68
CA TYR A 178 9.81 -12.12 -21.09
C TYR A 178 9.88 -13.64 -21.07
N ASP A 179 10.93 -14.20 -21.67
CA ASP A 179 11.09 -15.65 -21.80
C ASP A 179 11.46 -16.31 -20.48
N GLU A 180 12.27 -15.65 -19.66
CA GLU A 180 12.68 -16.15 -18.34
C GLU A 180 11.54 -16.15 -17.32
N SER A 181 10.67 -15.12 -17.32
CA SER A 181 9.60 -14.96 -16.33
C SER A 181 8.33 -15.78 -16.64
N TRP A 182 8.10 -16.13 -17.90
CA TRP A 182 6.87 -16.79 -18.36
C TRP A 182 7.12 -18.09 -19.12
N GLY A 183 8.38 -18.54 -19.26
CA GLY A 183 8.73 -19.78 -19.93
C GLY A 183 8.15 -21.02 -19.23
N PRO A 184 8.06 -22.18 -19.91
CA PRO A 184 7.48 -23.40 -19.35
C PRO A 184 8.17 -23.87 -18.07
N ASP A 185 9.47 -23.59 -17.90
CA ASP A 185 10.22 -24.04 -16.74
C ASP A 185 10.19 -23.03 -15.56
N SER A 186 9.82 -21.76 -15.81
CA SER A 186 9.85 -20.71 -14.80
C SER A 186 8.50 -20.46 -14.11
N CYS A 187 7.38 -20.73 -14.77
CA CYS A 187 6.04 -20.39 -14.24
C CYS A 187 5.02 -21.52 -14.30
N THR A 188 5.41 -22.75 -14.69
CA THR A 188 4.45 -23.84 -14.94
C THR A 188 3.87 -24.45 -13.70
N ASP A 189 4.51 -24.31 -12.56
CA ASP A 189 4.03 -24.92 -11.33
C ASP A 189 3.47 -23.87 -10.34
N GLY A 190 2.35 -23.27 -10.69
CA GLY A 190 1.45 -22.65 -9.70
C GLY A 190 0.90 -23.68 -8.70
N ALA A 191 1.35 -24.92 -8.80
CA ALA A 191 0.89 -26.03 -7.97
C ALA A 191 1.17 -25.84 -6.47
N ASP A 192 2.24 -25.14 -6.09
CA ASP A 192 2.55 -24.80 -4.71
C ASP A 192 2.00 -23.44 -4.26
N GLY A 193 1.39 -22.66 -5.17
CA GLY A 193 0.77 -21.36 -4.89
C GLY A 193 1.72 -20.23 -4.51
N ARG A 194 3.04 -20.40 -4.66
CA ARG A 194 4.03 -19.37 -4.36
C ARG A 194 4.22 -18.41 -5.54
N PRO A 195 4.41 -17.10 -5.29
CA PRO A 195 4.69 -16.14 -6.35
C PRO A 195 6.12 -16.27 -6.88
N TRP A 196 6.35 -15.75 -8.08
CA TRP A 196 7.66 -15.40 -8.59
C TRP A 196 7.98 -13.94 -8.30
N VAL A 197 9.22 -13.64 -7.93
CA VAL A 197 9.71 -12.27 -7.78
C VAL A 197 10.69 -11.97 -8.92
N VAL A 198 10.41 -10.89 -9.65
CA VAL A 198 11.30 -10.37 -10.69
C VAL A 198 11.90 -9.06 -10.20
N ARG A 199 13.21 -9.05 -9.96
CA ARG A 199 13.94 -7.82 -9.69
C ARG A 199 14.26 -7.14 -11.02
N LEU A 200 13.44 -6.16 -11.38
CA LEU A 200 13.55 -5.43 -12.63
C LEU A 200 14.23 -4.08 -12.36
N PRO A 201 15.39 -3.78 -12.99
CA PRO A 201 16.04 -2.49 -12.82
C PRO A 201 15.12 -1.30 -13.14
N PRO A 202 15.26 -0.13 -12.47
CA PRO A 202 14.32 1.00 -12.63
C PRO A 202 14.21 1.55 -14.05
N GLY A 203 15.28 1.43 -14.86
CA GLY A 203 15.30 1.87 -16.27
C GLY A 203 14.63 0.90 -17.24
N ASP A 204 14.28 -0.31 -16.81
CA ASP A 204 13.74 -1.34 -17.67
C ASP A 204 12.21 -1.21 -17.85
N ASP A 205 11.72 -1.67 -19.00
CA ASP A 205 10.31 -1.61 -19.33
C ASP A 205 9.52 -2.81 -18.81
N VAL A 206 8.45 -2.54 -18.05
CA VAL A 206 7.52 -3.56 -17.53
C VAL A 206 6.59 -4.15 -18.59
N LEU A 207 6.42 -3.49 -19.75
CA LEU A 207 5.44 -3.92 -20.77
C LEU A 207 5.66 -5.36 -21.26
N PRO A 208 6.89 -5.82 -21.54
CA PRO A 208 7.13 -7.20 -21.95
C PRO A 208 6.60 -8.23 -20.96
N LEU A 209 6.79 -8.01 -19.66
CA LEU A 209 6.27 -8.87 -18.60
C LEU A 209 4.73 -8.93 -18.59
N VAL A 210 4.08 -7.78 -18.75
CA VAL A 210 2.61 -7.71 -18.80
C VAL A 210 2.04 -8.34 -20.07
N LEU A 211 2.73 -8.21 -21.20
CA LEU A 211 2.36 -8.90 -22.44
C LEU A 211 2.49 -10.43 -22.30
N GLY A 212 3.48 -10.89 -21.54
CA GLY A 212 3.60 -12.29 -21.18
C GLY A 212 2.38 -12.83 -20.41
N ALA A 213 1.90 -12.08 -19.44
CA ALA A 213 0.66 -12.40 -18.73
C ALA A 213 -0.54 -12.43 -19.69
N ALA A 214 -0.68 -11.40 -20.54
CA ALA A 214 -1.77 -11.30 -21.54
C ALA A 214 -1.78 -12.44 -22.56
N ARG A 215 -0.63 -13.06 -22.83
CA ARG A 215 -0.52 -14.23 -23.74
C ARG A 215 -1.13 -15.49 -23.13
N ARG A 216 -1.16 -15.59 -21.79
CA ARG A 216 -1.77 -16.72 -21.08
C ARG A 216 -3.30 -16.66 -21.06
N GLY A 217 -3.89 -15.48 -21.25
CA GLY A 217 -5.35 -15.26 -21.22
C GLY A 217 -5.75 -14.03 -20.41
N ASP A 218 -6.88 -14.13 -19.71
CA ASP A 218 -7.36 -13.06 -18.82
C ASP A 218 -6.36 -12.82 -17.68
N ALA A 219 -5.85 -11.61 -17.58
CA ALA A 219 -4.81 -11.29 -16.60
C ALA A 219 -5.20 -10.15 -15.67
N LEU A 220 -4.78 -10.26 -14.41
CA LEU A 220 -4.89 -9.19 -13.42
C LEU A 220 -3.54 -8.50 -13.26
N VAL A 221 -3.51 -7.19 -13.49
CA VAL A 221 -2.30 -6.36 -13.36
C VAL A 221 -2.54 -5.25 -12.36
N LEU A 222 -1.84 -5.31 -11.24
CA LEU A 222 -1.88 -4.27 -10.21
C LEU A 222 -0.74 -3.27 -10.40
N THR A 223 -1.05 -2.00 -10.20
CA THR A 223 -0.10 -0.89 -10.24
C THR A 223 -0.27 -0.02 -8.99
N PRO A 224 0.80 0.66 -8.50
CA PRO A 224 0.69 1.45 -7.28
C PRO A 224 -0.18 2.70 -7.45
N THR A 225 -0.20 3.31 -8.64
CA THR A 225 -0.90 4.57 -8.89
C THR A 225 -1.90 4.48 -10.04
N VAL A 226 -2.92 5.34 -9.99
CA VAL A 226 -3.90 5.48 -11.08
C VAL A 226 -3.23 5.94 -12.38
N GLU A 227 -2.22 6.79 -12.28
CA GLU A 227 -1.51 7.29 -13.45
C GLU A 227 -0.70 6.19 -14.14
N THR A 228 0.03 5.36 -13.38
CA THR A 228 0.73 4.19 -13.92
C THR A 228 -0.26 3.22 -14.57
N ALA A 229 -1.41 2.96 -13.91
CA ALA A 229 -2.47 2.13 -14.48
C ALA A 229 -2.98 2.67 -15.82
N ARG A 230 -3.22 3.98 -15.91
CA ARG A 230 -3.70 4.65 -17.11
C ARG A 230 -2.71 4.56 -18.27
N ARG A 231 -1.43 4.85 -18.00
CA ARG A 231 -0.35 4.77 -18.99
C ARG A 231 -0.17 3.35 -19.52
N LEU A 232 -0.12 2.38 -18.63
CA LEU A 232 0.00 0.96 -18.99
C LEU A 232 -1.19 0.48 -19.80
N ALA A 233 -2.42 0.78 -19.36
CA ALA A 233 -3.63 0.46 -20.10
C ALA A 233 -3.65 1.06 -21.52
N GLY A 234 -3.16 2.30 -21.68
CA GLY A 234 -3.00 2.94 -22.98
C GLY A 234 -2.00 2.23 -23.88
N ARG A 235 -0.87 1.76 -23.33
CA ARG A 235 0.15 0.98 -24.06
C ARG A 235 -0.39 -0.37 -24.50
N LEU A 236 -1.08 -1.09 -23.62
CA LEU A 236 -1.70 -2.38 -23.93
C LEU A 236 -2.76 -2.26 -25.03
N ARG A 237 -3.63 -1.23 -24.95
CA ARG A 237 -4.63 -0.99 -26.02
C ARG A 237 -4.00 -0.70 -27.38
N ARG A 238 -2.89 0.06 -27.41
CA ARG A 238 -2.11 0.28 -28.65
C ARG A 238 -1.47 -1.00 -29.19
N ALA A 239 -1.17 -1.95 -28.30
CA ALA A 239 -0.70 -3.28 -28.68
C ALA A 239 -1.84 -4.25 -29.09
N GLY A 240 -3.10 -3.77 -29.19
CA GLY A 240 -4.25 -4.58 -29.59
C GLY A 240 -4.84 -5.46 -28.48
N ILE A 241 -4.43 -5.26 -27.22
CA ILE A 241 -4.90 -6.06 -26.09
C ILE A 241 -6.21 -5.45 -25.52
N PRO A 242 -7.26 -6.25 -25.28
CA PRO A 242 -8.48 -5.80 -24.62
C PRO A 242 -8.20 -5.51 -23.15
N VAL A 243 -8.41 -4.25 -22.73
CA VAL A 243 -8.10 -3.78 -21.38
C VAL A 243 -9.31 -3.18 -20.69
N ALA A 244 -9.59 -3.63 -19.49
CA ALA A 244 -10.50 -3.02 -18.52
C ALA A 244 -9.72 -2.29 -17.43
N SER A 245 -10.06 -1.00 -17.20
CA SER A 245 -9.43 -0.16 -16.19
C SER A 245 -10.32 -0.07 -14.95
N MET A 246 -9.91 -0.67 -13.84
CA MET A 246 -10.66 -0.65 -12.57
C MET A 246 -10.51 0.68 -11.82
N PRO A 247 -11.56 1.12 -11.09
CA PRO A 247 -12.88 0.49 -10.90
C PRO A 247 -13.91 0.81 -11.98
N ARG A 248 -13.63 1.74 -12.90
CA ARG A 248 -14.59 2.28 -13.87
C ARG A 248 -15.17 1.21 -14.81
N ASP A 249 -14.32 0.31 -15.30
CA ASP A 249 -14.68 -0.69 -16.31
C ASP A 249 -15.07 -2.04 -15.67
N TRP A 250 -15.70 -2.04 -14.47
CA TRP A 250 -16.02 -3.24 -13.70
C TRP A 250 -16.75 -4.33 -14.52
N ALA A 251 -17.77 -3.95 -15.28
CA ALA A 251 -18.54 -4.90 -16.10
C ALA A 251 -17.69 -5.49 -17.23
N ARG A 252 -16.78 -4.71 -17.81
CA ARG A 252 -15.85 -5.18 -18.84
C ARG A 252 -14.81 -6.11 -18.26
N ALA A 253 -14.28 -5.81 -17.06
CA ALA A 253 -13.37 -6.69 -16.33
C ALA A 253 -13.99 -8.08 -16.12
N ALA A 254 -15.27 -8.11 -15.75
CA ALA A 254 -16.02 -9.35 -15.53
C ALA A 254 -16.32 -10.12 -16.84
N ALA A 255 -16.21 -9.50 -18.01
CA ALA A 255 -16.41 -10.15 -19.30
C ALA A 255 -15.13 -10.80 -19.87
N GLY A 256 -13.94 -10.44 -19.35
CA GLY A 256 -12.65 -10.98 -19.75
C GLY A 256 -11.67 -9.92 -20.28
N GLY A 257 -10.44 -10.34 -20.58
CA GLY A 257 -9.32 -9.50 -21.02
C GLY A 257 -8.33 -9.16 -19.91
N VAL A 258 -7.46 -8.18 -20.15
CA VAL A 258 -6.48 -7.73 -19.17
C VAL A 258 -7.09 -6.65 -18.28
N VAL A 259 -7.13 -6.90 -16.98
CA VAL A 259 -7.63 -5.96 -15.98
C VAL A 259 -6.46 -5.22 -15.38
N VAL A 260 -6.45 -3.88 -15.51
CA VAL A 260 -5.41 -3.02 -14.94
C VAL A 260 -6.04 -2.09 -13.90
N GLY A 261 -5.41 -1.97 -12.74
CA GLY A 261 -5.86 -1.03 -11.73
C GLY A 261 -4.96 -0.97 -10.50
N THR A 262 -5.38 -0.16 -9.53
CA THR A 262 -4.67 -0.03 -8.26
C THR A 262 -5.19 -1.04 -7.23
N ARG A 263 -4.90 -0.84 -5.96
CA ARG A 263 -5.26 -1.70 -4.83
C ARG A 263 -6.64 -2.38 -4.94
N ALA A 264 -7.68 -1.62 -5.26
CA ALA A 264 -9.04 -2.14 -5.38
C ALA A 264 -9.21 -3.18 -6.51
N ALA A 265 -8.35 -3.15 -7.54
CA ALA A 265 -8.42 -4.10 -8.64
C ALA A 265 -8.07 -5.53 -8.23
N ALA A 266 -7.41 -5.73 -7.10
CA ALA A 266 -7.17 -7.08 -6.53
C ALA A 266 -8.50 -7.85 -6.33
N TRP A 267 -9.61 -7.14 -6.15
CA TRP A 267 -10.96 -7.67 -5.97
C TRP A 267 -11.80 -7.71 -7.25
N ALA A 268 -11.21 -7.37 -8.41
CA ALA A 268 -11.95 -7.34 -9.66
C ALA A 268 -12.51 -8.73 -10.00
N ARG A 269 -13.76 -8.77 -10.44
CA ARG A 269 -14.30 -9.98 -11.04
C ARG A 269 -13.60 -10.22 -12.39
N LEU A 270 -12.99 -11.40 -12.59
CA LEU A 270 -12.47 -11.86 -13.87
C LEU A 270 -13.17 -13.15 -14.25
N ARG A 271 -13.34 -13.37 -15.53
CA ARG A 271 -14.02 -14.56 -16.05
C ARG A 271 -13.17 -15.82 -15.84
N ASP A 272 -11.99 -15.85 -16.41
CA ASP A 272 -11.07 -17.00 -16.43
C ASP A 272 -9.64 -16.52 -16.14
N LEU A 273 -9.35 -16.20 -14.86
CA LEU A 273 -8.04 -15.70 -14.46
C LEU A 273 -6.94 -16.67 -14.88
N ALA A 274 -6.00 -16.22 -15.72
CA ALA A 274 -4.89 -17.00 -16.24
C ALA A 274 -3.50 -16.54 -15.74
N ALA A 275 -3.38 -15.30 -15.24
CA ALA A 275 -2.14 -14.78 -14.68
C ALA A 275 -2.38 -13.56 -13.79
N VAL A 276 -1.48 -13.34 -12.83
CA VAL A 276 -1.47 -12.17 -11.96
C VAL A 276 -0.09 -11.51 -12.02
N VAL A 277 -0.07 -10.18 -12.18
CA VAL A 277 1.15 -9.36 -12.11
C VAL A 277 0.94 -8.23 -11.11
N VAL A 278 1.89 -8.04 -10.21
CA VAL A 278 1.91 -6.92 -9.27
C VAL A 278 3.16 -6.10 -9.55
N LEU A 279 3.00 -4.91 -10.10
CA LEU A 279 4.10 -4.00 -10.42
C LEU A 279 4.43 -3.15 -9.20
N ASP A 280 5.73 -2.91 -8.97
CA ASP A 280 6.23 -2.19 -7.78
C ASP A 280 5.62 -2.74 -6.48
N GLU A 281 5.71 -4.06 -6.29
CA GLU A 281 5.04 -4.80 -5.21
C GLU A 281 5.37 -4.29 -3.81
N HIS A 282 6.53 -3.61 -3.67
CA HIS A 282 7.02 -2.99 -2.45
C HIS A 282 6.25 -1.74 -2.04
N ASP A 283 5.46 -1.14 -2.96
CA ASP A 283 4.83 0.17 -2.75
C ASP A 283 3.74 0.12 -1.68
N ASP A 284 3.79 1.09 -0.74
CA ASP A 284 2.82 1.20 0.35
C ASP A 284 1.39 1.53 -0.14
N ALA A 285 1.22 2.01 -1.38
CA ALA A 285 -0.10 2.23 -1.98
C ALA A 285 -0.96 0.96 -2.05
N TYR A 286 -0.35 -0.22 -1.98
CA TYR A 286 -1.06 -1.50 -1.91
C TYR A 286 -1.65 -1.79 -0.54
N ARG A 287 -1.28 -1.06 0.51
CA ARG A 287 -1.83 -1.21 1.85
C ARG A 287 -3.05 -0.33 2.05
N GLU A 288 -4.12 -0.89 2.60
CA GLU A 288 -5.25 -0.11 3.09
C GLU A 288 -4.93 0.40 4.50
N GLU A 289 -5.00 1.72 4.68
CA GLU A 289 -4.71 2.36 5.97
C GLU A 289 -5.91 2.33 6.93
N ARG A 290 -7.12 2.20 6.39
CA ARG A 290 -8.36 2.13 7.18
C ARG A 290 -8.64 0.69 7.56
N ALA A 291 -9.21 0.48 8.73
CA ALA A 291 -9.62 -0.85 9.16
C ALA A 291 -10.76 -1.39 8.26
N PRO A 292 -10.64 -2.64 7.80
CA PRO A 292 -9.54 -3.57 7.96
C PRO A 292 -8.33 -3.21 7.08
N THR A 293 -7.14 -3.23 7.68
CA THR A 293 -5.87 -2.86 7.03
C THR A 293 -5.31 -4.03 6.20
N TRP A 294 -5.75 -4.20 4.99
CA TRP A 294 -5.33 -5.27 4.08
C TRP A 294 -4.28 -4.84 3.05
N ASN A 295 -3.59 -5.79 2.44
CA ASN A 295 -2.60 -5.56 1.41
C ASN A 295 -3.02 -6.22 0.08
N ALA A 296 -3.08 -5.44 -1.00
CA ALA A 296 -3.50 -5.91 -2.32
C ALA A 296 -2.54 -6.94 -2.93
N ARG A 297 -1.23 -6.84 -2.67
CA ARG A 297 -0.25 -7.83 -3.07
C ARG A 297 -0.59 -9.21 -2.48
N ASP A 298 -0.87 -9.27 -1.18
CA ASP A 298 -1.17 -10.52 -0.49
C ASP A 298 -2.51 -11.11 -0.97
N VAL A 299 -3.51 -10.24 -1.25
CA VAL A 299 -4.77 -10.65 -1.89
C VAL A 299 -4.52 -11.23 -3.29
N ALA A 300 -3.65 -10.60 -4.08
CA ALA A 300 -3.31 -11.05 -5.43
C ALA A 300 -2.60 -12.40 -5.43
N ILE A 301 -1.66 -12.62 -4.49
CA ILE A 301 -0.97 -13.91 -4.29
C ILE A 301 -1.99 -15.00 -3.94
N GLU A 302 -2.84 -14.77 -2.94
CA GLU A 302 -3.84 -15.76 -2.51
C GLU A 302 -4.85 -16.06 -3.62
N ARG A 303 -5.22 -15.04 -4.39
CA ARG A 303 -6.12 -15.19 -5.53
C ARG A 303 -5.52 -16.08 -6.62
N ALA A 304 -4.24 -15.83 -6.98
CA ALA A 304 -3.52 -16.65 -7.95
C ALA A 304 -3.38 -18.10 -7.46
N ARG A 305 -3.04 -18.29 -6.18
CA ARG A 305 -2.96 -19.60 -5.53
C ARG A 305 -4.28 -20.37 -5.63
N ARG A 306 -5.42 -19.72 -5.33
CA ARG A 306 -6.75 -20.36 -5.43
C ARG A 306 -7.14 -20.71 -6.86
N ALA A 307 -6.74 -19.89 -7.81
CA ALA A 307 -7.00 -20.12 -9.22
C ALA A 307 -6.01 -21.11 -9.87
N GLY A 308 -4.93 -21.50 -9.17
CA GLY A 308 -3.88 -22.37 -9.72
C GLY A 308 -3.10 -21.71 -10.88
N VAL A 309 -2.94 -20.39 -10.85
CA VAL A 309 -2.30 -19.62 -11.92
C VAL A 309 -1.04 -18.91 -11.42
N PRO A 310 -0.09 -18.60 -12.31
CA PRO A 310 1.13 -17.91 -11.93
C PRO A 310 0.86 -16.49 -11.42
N CYS A 311 1.63 -16.10 -10.38
CA CYS A 311 1.67 -14.75 -9.81
C CYS A 311 3.09 -14.23 -9.89
N VAL A 312 3.30 -13.10 -10.59
CA VAL A 312 4.59 -12.45 -10.73
C VAL A 312 4.58 -11.11 -10.02
N LEU A 313 5.47 -10.97 -9.05
CA LEU A 313 5.72 -9.74 -8.30
C LEU A 313 6.93 -9.04 -8.91
N VAL A 314 6.78 -7.82 -9.38
CA VAL A 314 7.83 -7.06 -10.07
C VAL A 314 8.26 -5.88 -9.22
N SER A 315 9.55 -5.69 -9.05
CA SER A 315 10.09 -4.58 -8.27
C SER A 315 11.55 -4.31 -8.61
N ALA A 316 11.96 -3.05 -8.62
CA ALA A 316 13.37 -2.69 -8.60
C ALA A 316 14.02 -2.95 -7.24
N THR A 317 13.21 -2.91 -6.18
CA THR A 317 13.62 -3.07 -4.77
C THR A 317 12.68 -4.05 -4.06
N PRO A 318 12.76 -5.37 -4.38
CA PRO A 318 11.83 -6.35 -3.82
C PRO A 318 11.80 -6.32 -2.29
N SER A 319 10.59 -6.32 -1.73
CA SER A 319 10.39 -6.32 -0.28
C SER A 319 10.77 -7.68 0.34
N VAL A 320 11.21 -7.66 1.60
CA VAL A 320 11.48 -8.90 2.36
C VAL A 320 10.25 -9.81 2.40
N ASP A 321 9.06 -9.21 2.56
CA ASP A 321 7.79 -9.96 2.55
C ASP A 321 7.60 -10.77 1.24
N SER A 322 7.89 -10.17 0.09
CA SER A 322 7.75 -10.82 -1.21
C SER A 322 8.82 -11.88 -1.47
N LEU A 323 10.07 -11.60 -1.04
CA LEU A 323 11.17 -12.56 -1.15
C LEU A 323 10.91 -13.82 -0.32
N GLU A 324 10.38 -13.67 0.90
CA GLU A 324 10.02 -14.81 1.75
C GLU A 324 8.79 -15.55 1.21
N ALA A 325 7.79 -14.84 0.69
CA ALA A 325 6.62 -15.47 0.06
C ALA A 325 7.01 -16.33 -1.17
N ALA A 326 7.96 -15.84 -1.97
CA ALA A 326 8.50 -16.58 -3.12
C ALA A 326 9.32 -17.80 -2.69
N GLY A 327 10.20 -17.60 -1.70
CA GLY A 327 11.13 -18.63 -1.26
C GLY A 327 12.29 -18.92 -2.23
N PRO A 328 13.12 -19.92 -1.90
CA PRO A 328 14.28 -20.24 -2.70
C PRO A 328 13.94 -20.65 -4.14
N GLY A 329 14.76 -20.20 -5.10
CA GLY A 329 14.65 -20.58 -6.51
C GLY A 329 13.55 -19.86 -7.30
N ARG A 330 12.81 -18.92 -6.68
CA ARG A 330 11.72 -18.17 -7.32
C ARG A 330 11.99 -16.67 -7.39
N VAL A 331 13.24 -16.26 -7.34
CA VAL A 331 13.65 -14.86 -7.48
C VAL A 331 14.54 -14.75 -8.71
N SER A 332 14.04 -14.07 -9.75
CA SER A 332 14.83 -13.72 -10.93
C SER A 332 15.54 -12.39 -10.68
N VAL A 333 16.83 -12.37 -10.88
CA VAL A 333 17.68 -11.18 -10.71
C VAL A 333 18.45 -10.89 -11.99
N PRO A 334 18.66 -9.60 -12.35
CA PRO A 334 19.45 -9.24 -13.51
C PRO A 334 20.93 -9.61 -13.31
N SER A 335 21.67 -9.69 -14.41
CA SER A 335 23.12 -9.71 -14.34
C SER A 335 23.64 -8.45 -13.64
N ARG A 336 24.81 -8.52 -13.02
CA ARG A 336 25.38 -7.38 -12.30
C ARG A 336 25.59 -6.14 -13.19
N SER A 337 25.92 -6.35 -14.45
CA SER A 337 26.04 -5.28 -15.46
C SER A 337 24.66 -4.65 -15.76
N ALA A 338 23.64 -5.47 -16.05
CA ALA A 338 22.29 -5.00 -16.32
C ALA A 338 21.69 -4.23 -15.14
N GLU A 339 21.90 -4.73 -13.92
CA GLU A 339 21.48 -4.01 -12.70
C GLU A 339 22.12 -2.62 -12.63
N ARG A 340 23.48 -2.54 -12.77
CA ARG A 340 24.21 -1.27 -12.73
C ARG A 340 23.76 -0.31 -13.83
N ASP A 341 23.55 -0.81 -15.03
CA ASP A 341 23.19 0.01 -16.19
C ASP A 341 21.73 0.50 -16.10
N GLY A 342 20.85 -0.26 -15.46
CA GLY A 342 19.46 0.10 -15.24
C GLY A 342 19.22 1.09 -14.07
N TRP A 343 20.25 1.43 -13.28
CA TRP A 343 20.16 2.45 -12.25
C TRP A 343 20.83 3.77 -12.69
N PRO A 344 20.27 4.96 -12.36
CA PRO A 344 20.96 6.23 -12.57
C PRO A 344 22.20 6.33 -11.69
N VAL A 345 23.03 7.34 -11.95
CA VAL A 345 24.18 7.66 -11.09
C VAL A 345 23.69 8.24 -9.78
N VAL A 346 24.28 7.83 -8.65
CA VAL A 346 23.94 8.31 -7.32
C VAL A 346 25.15 9.03 -6.72
N ASP A 347 24.94 10.27 -6.28
CA ASP A 347 25.93 11.12 -5.64
C ASP A 347 25.50 11.37 -4.18
N LEU A 348 26.38 11.04 -3.22
CA LEU A 348 26.14 11.37 -1.81
C LEU A 348 26.82 12.68 -1.44
N VAL A 349 26.07 13.55 -0.80
CA VAL A 349 26.57 14.77 -0.16
C VAL A 349 26.67 14.49 1.35
N ASP A 350 27.90 14.17 1.79
CA ASP A 350 28.19 13.88 3.20
C ASP A 350 28.16 15.17 4.03
N ARG A 351 27.24 15.22 4.98
CA ARG A 351 27.01 16.36 5.86
C ARG A 351 27.44 16.13 7.30
N ARG A 352 28.23 15.09 7.59
CA ARG A 352 28.67 14.79 8.97
C ARG A 352 29.46 15.93 9.60
N ASN A 353 30.22 16.63 8.80
CA ASN A 353 31.08 17.73 9.25
C ASN A 353 30.40 19.11 9.12
N ASP A 354 29.15 19.18 8.62
CA ASP A 354 28.43 20.44 8.52
C ASP A 354 27.99 20.92 9.90
N ASP A 355 28.21 22.21 10.19
CA ASP A 355 27.64 22.86 11.38
C ASP A 355 26.11 22.90 11.28
N VAL A 356 25.45 22.17 12.18
CA VAL A 356 23.97 22.00 12.18
C VAL A 356 23.25 23.34 12.26
N VAL A 357 23.83 24.33 12.93
CA VAL A 357 23.21 25.64 13.16
C VAL A 357 23.42 26.57 11.96
N ARG A 358 24.56 26.49 11.30
CA ARG A 358 24.96 27.43 10.23
C ARG A 358 24.63 26.93 8.81
N SER A 359 24.66 25.63 8.58
CA SER A 359 24.58 25.09 7.22
C SER A 359 23.14 24.99 6.64
N GLY A 360 22.10 25.24 7.45
CA GLY A 360 20.72 25.20 6.96
C GLY A 360 20.33 23.87 6.31
N LEU A 361 19.33 23.89 5.43
CA LEU A 361 18.86 22.71 4.70
C LEU A 361 19.72 22.39 3.47
N PHE A 362 20.32 23.41 2.85
CA PHE A 362 21.05 23.28 1.59
C PHE A 362 22.57 23.31 1.82
N SER A 363 23.25 22.21 1.45
CA SER A 363 24.70 22.19 1.42
C SER A 363 25.25 23.15 0.36
N PRO A 364 26.38 23.80 0.60
CA PRO A 364 27.03 24.64 -0.41
C PRO A 364 27.30 23.90 -1.73
N SER A 365 27.54 22.61 -1.69
CA SER A 365 27.77 21.78 -2.89
C SER A 365 26.54 21.63 -3.78
N LEU A 366 25.32 21.84 -3.25
CA LEU A 366 24.09 21.83 -4.05
C LEU A 366 23.86 23.13 -4.83
N VAL A 367 24.40 24.24 -4.38
CA VAL A 367 24.10 25.57 -4.95
C VAL A 367 24.39 25.63 -6.46
N PRO A 368 25.56 25.21 -6.98
CA PRO A 368 25.83 25.17 -8.41
C PRO A 368 24.83 24.31 -9.18
N LEU A 369 24.47 23.16 -8.62
CA LEU A 369 23.54 22.20 -9.19
C LEU A 369 22.11 22.76 -9.27
N LEU A 370 21.68 23.51 -8.26
CA LEU A 370 20.35 24.14 -8.20
C LEU A 370 20.23 25.36 -9.10
N ARG A 371 21.32 26.09 -9.33
CA ARG A 371 21.37 27.21 -10.26
C ARG A 371 21.24 26.80 -11.71
N GLY A 372 21.72 25.59 -12.04
CA GLY A 372 21.50 24.91 -13.32
C GLY A 372 21.87 25.77 -14.53
N GLU A 373 23.17 25.82 -14.90
CA GLU A 373 23.60 26.55 -16.10
C GLU A 373 23.07 25.87 -17.38
N ASP A 374 22.60 24.62 -17.29
CA ASP A 374 22.21 23.78 -18.42
C ASP A 374 20.69 23.76 -18.70
N GLY A 375 19.85 24.45 -17.88
CA GLY A 375 18.39 24.46 -18.05
C GLY A 375 17.69 23.12 -17.78
N ASP A 376 18.40 22.17 -17.21
CA ASP A 376 17.91 20.84 -16.92
C ASP A 376 16.86 20.82 -15.79
N PRO A 377 15.74 20.09 -15.92
CA PRO A 377 14.74 19.97 -14.87
C PRO A 377 15.28 19.24 -13.63
N VAL A 378 15.13 19.88 -12.47
CA VAL A 378 15.55 19.37 -11.16
C VAL A 378 14.35 19.21 -10.24
N VAL A 379 14.27 18.09 -9.54
CA VAL A 379 13.24 17.78 -8.54
C VAL A 379 13.88 17.69 -7.17
N CYS A 380 13.50 18.57 -6.26
CA CYS A 380 13.90 18.53 -4.86
C CYS A 380 12.84 17.80 -4.04
N VAL A 381 13.24 16.74 -3.36
CA VAL A 381 12.38 15.96 -2.48
C VAL A 381 12.68 16.31 -1.02
N LEU A 382 11.65 16.74 -0.31
CA LEU A 382 11.70 16.95 1.12
C LEU A 382 10.52 16.20 1.75
N ASN A 383 10.77 14.99 2.20
CA ASN A 383 9.73 14.12 2.71
C ASN A 383 9.48 14.41 4.18
N ARG A 384 8.64 15.38 4.46
CA ARG A 384 8.19 15.68 5.82
C ARG A 384 6.85 15.01 6.10
N LYS A 385 6.87 13.68 6.14
CA LYS A 385 5.76 12.89 6.68
C LYS A 385 5.87 12.90 8.21
N GLY A 386 5.10 13.74 8.82
CA GLY A 386 4.93 13.79 10.25
C GLY A 386 4.59 15.20 10.67
N ARG A 387 3.43 15.39 11.27
CA ARG A 387 2.95 16.62 11.89
C ARG A 387 3.82 17.08 13.09
N ALA A 388 4.94 16.43 13.36
CA ALA A 388 5.88 16.85 14.39
C ALA A 388 6.63 18.11 13.90
N ARG A 389 6.01 19.25 14.08
CA ARG A 389 6.71 20.53 14.10
C ARG A 389 7.66 20.47 15.27
N LEU A 390 8.97 20.26 15.04
CA LEU A 390 9.95 20.41 16.11
C LEU A 390 9.94 21.88 16.53
N LEU A 391 9.39 22.12 17.70
CA LEU A 391 9.35 23.44 18.32
C LEU A 391 10.57 23.61 19.22
N ALA A 392 11.24 24.74 19.10
CA ALA A 392 12.29 25.14 20.02
C ALA A 392 12.01 26.53 20.57
N CYS A 393 12.46 26.77 21.76
CA CYS A 393 12.37 28.09 22.35
C CYS A 393 13.15 29.11 21.51
N ASP A 394 12.51 30.22 21.18
CA ASP A 394 13.12 31.29 20.39
C ASP A 394 14.29 31.98 21.15
N GLY A 395 14.25 31.96 22.48
CA GLY A 395 15.27 32.59 23.32
C GLY A 395 16.52 31.73 23.55
N CYS A 396 16.37 30.45 23.90
CA CYS A 396 17.49 29.59 24.30
C CYS A 396 17.75 28.40 23.34
N GLY A 397 16.87 28.16 22.35
CA GLY A 397 17.04 27.11 21.36
C GLY A 397 16.71 25.69 21.84
N VAL A 398 16.32 25.51 23.10
CA VAL A 398 15.97 24.20 23.66
C VAL A 398 14.67 23.67 23.03
N LEU A 399 14.66 22.38 22.65
CA LEU A 399 13.49 21.71 22.07
C LEU A 399 12.37 21.56 23.10
N ALA A 400 11.13 21.84 22.70
CA ALA A 400 9.95 21.53 23.50
C ALA A 400 9.70 20.01 23.48
N ARG A 401 9.88 19.36 24.62
CA ARG A 401 9.69 17.91 24.81
C ARG A 401 8.71 17.63 25.93
N CYS A 402 8.01 16.53 25.82
CA CYS A 402 7.20 16.00 26.91
C CYS A 402 8.11 15.46 28.02
N GLU A 403 7.89 15.88 29.27
CA GLU A 403 8.69 15.44 30.42
C GLU A 403 8.57 13.93 30.69
N VAL A 404 7.42 13.34 30.34
CA VAL A 404 7.14 11.91 30.59
C VAL A 404 7.63 11.01 29.46
N HIS A 405 7.43 11.42 28.20
CA HIS A 405 7.70 10.56 27.03
C HIS A 405 8.90 11.00 26.21
N GLU A 406 9.58 12.08 26.61
CA GLU A 406 10.67 12.72 25.84
C GLU A 406 10.33 13.03 24.36
N ALA A 407 9.08 12.81 23.98
CA ALA A 407 8.57 13.08 22.64
C ALA A 407 8.50 14.58 22.37
N ALA A 408 8.79 14.98 21.13
CA ALA A 408 8.64 16.37 20.73
C ALA A 408 7.18 16.81 20.82
N LEU A 409 6.92 17.88 21.56
CA LEU A 409 5.58 18.47 21.68
C LEU A 409 5.16 19.12 20.35
N VAL A 410 3.87 19.08 20.05
CA VAL A 410 3.29 19.62 18.81
C VAL A 410 2.32 20.76 19.10
N ASP A 411 2.24 21.71 18.18
CA ASP A 411 1.33 22.86 18.23
C ASP A 411 0.09 22.58 17.36
N ASP A 412 -1.10 22.66 17.95
CA ASP A 412 -2.39 22.36 17.29
C ASP A 412 -2.93 23.51 16.41
N ARG A 413 -2.20 24.63 16.25
CA ARG A 413 -2.62 25.80 15.46
C ARG A 413 -2.99 25.51 14.00
N GLY A 414 -2.92 24.26 13.54
CA GLY A 414 -3.29 23.83 12.18
C GLY A 414 -4.70 23.28 12.03
N THR A 415 -5.48 23.11 13.11
CA THR A 415 -6.80 22.46 13.09
C THR A 415 -7.99 23.39 13.37
N GLY A 416 -7.83 24.72 13.22
CA GLY A 416 -8.95 25.69 13.26
C GLY A 416 -9.49 26.04 14.66
N SER A 417 -8.79 25.71 15.72
CA SER A 417 -9.14 26.08 17.11
C SER A 417 -8.35 27.34 17.53
N VAL A 418 -9.10 28.30 18.02
CA VAL A 418 -8.66 29.62 18.47
C VAL A 418 -7.66 29.52 19.64
N ASP A 419 -6.56 30.27 19.58
CA ASP A 419 -5.62 30.73 20.64
C ASP A 419 -5.54 29.88 21.94
N SER A 420 -5.00 28.70 21.88
CA SER A 420 -4.79 27.94 23.13
C SER A 420 -3.33 27.95 23.58
N GLY A 421 -2.42 28.72 23.19
CA GLY A 421 -1.06 28.83 23.79
C GLY A 421 -0.52 27.53 24.45
N GLU A 422 -1.00 26.37 24.00
CA GLU A 422 -0.73 25.04 24.55
C GLU A 422 -0.02 24.15 23.52
N LEU A 423 0.87 23.33 24.03
CA LEU A 423 1.56 22.28 23.29
C LEU A 423 0.95 20.92 23.66
N ARG A 424 0.92 19.99 22.72
CA ARG A 424 0.34 18.64 22.91
C ARG A 424 1.40 17.56 22.75
N CYS A 425 1.40 16.59 23.65
CA CYS A 425 2.19 15.37 23.52
C CYS A 425 1.54 14.43 22.49
N PRO A 426 2.27 13.97 21.44
CA PRO A 426 1.70 13.08 20.43
C PRO A 426 1.52 11.63 20.92
N VAL A 427 2.00 11.28 22.13
CA VAL A 427 1.94 9.92 22.68
C VAL A 427 0.65 9.70 23.47
N ASP A 428 0.29 10.64 24.35
CA ASP A 428 -0.83 10.51 25.29
C ASP A 428 -1.84 11.66 25.21
N ASP A 429 -1.67 12.58 24.24
CA ASP A 429 -2.47 13.80 24.08
C ASP A 429 -2.43 14.78 25.27
N ALA A 430 -1.53 14.57 26.25
CA ALA A 430 -1.35 15.48 27.37
C ALA A 430 -0.99 16.89 26.86
N ARG A 431 -1.56 17.91 27.49
CA ARG A 431 -1.38 19.32 27.12
C ARG A 431 -0.47 20.02 28.12
N SER A 432 0.44 20.84 27.60
CA SER A 432 1.37 21.65 28.37
C SER A 432 1.31 23.11 27.90
N PRO A 433 1.48 24.08 28.78
CA PRO A 433 1.56 25.48 28.36
C PRO A 433 2.76 25.71 27.43
N MET A 434 2.65 26.69 26.53
CA MET A 434 3.75 27.06 25.63
C MET A 434 4.81 27.87 26.39
N VAL A 435 5.48 27.21 27.33
CA VAL A 435 6.55 27.80 28.15
C VAL A 435 7.78 26.91 28.04
N CYS A 436 8.94 27.51 27.88
CA CYS A 436 10.20 26.78 27.83
C CYS A 436 10.66 26.38 29.24
N ASP A 437 10.83 25.10 29.50
CA ASP A 437 11.25 24.58 30.81
C ASP A 437 12.67 25.05 31.20
N ALA A 438 13.52 25.38 30.21
CA ALA A 438 14.90 25.80 30.47
C ALA A 438 15.05 27.31 30.78
N CYS A 439 14.22 28.18 30.19
CA CYS A 439 14.43 29.65 30.33
C CYS A 439 13.13 30.44 30.60
N GLY A 440 11.98 29.78 30.69
CA GLY A 440 10.68 30.44 30.90
C GLY A 440 10.15 31.24 29.68
N GLY A 441 10.80 31.15 28.52
CA GLY A 441 10.37 31.88 27.32
C GLY A 441 9.05 31.33 26.78
N THR A 442 8.14 32.20 26.34
CA THR A 442 6.79 31.85 25.86
C THR A 442 6.69 31.84 24.32
N ARG A 443 7.76 32.13 23.62
CA ARG A 443 7.81 32.08 22.14
C ARG A 443 8.56 30.85 21.70
N MET A 444 7.86 30.03 20.90
CA MET A 444 8.43 28.86 20.25
C MET A 444 8.57 29.14 18.76
N ARG A 445 9.73 28.79 18.20
CA ARG A 445 9.97 28.80 16.77
C ARG A 445 9.90 27.37 16.22
N ASN A 446 9.34 27.24 15.04
CA ASN A 446 9.38 25.96 14.34
C ASN A 446 10.76 25.78 13.71
N LEU A 447 11.52 24.78 14.16
CA LEU A 447 12.84 24.46 13.61
C LEU A 447 12.77 23.85 12.21
N ARG A 448 11.60 23.32 11.83
CA ARG A 448 11.37 22.73 10.52
C ARG A 448 10.49 23.67 9.71
N ALA A 449 11.10 24.38 8.74
CA ALA A 449 10.35 25.17 7.77
C ALA A 449 9.36 24.27 7.00
N GLY A 450 8.14 24.75 6.78
CA GLY A 450 7.19 24.10 5.88
C GLY A 450 7.73 24.09 4.43
N VAL A 451 7.15 23.29 3.53
CA VAL A 451 7.57 23.24 2.12
C VAL A 451 7.56 24.62 1.46
N ASN A 452 6.60 25.48 1.82
CA ASN A 452 6.53 26.87 1.33
C ASN A 452 7.79 27.69 1.63
N ARG A 453 8.32 27.61 2.85
CA ARG A 453 9.57 28.31 3.20
C ARG A 453 10.76 27.71 2.46
N VAL A 454 10.79 26.39 2.29
CA VAL A 454 11.82 25.71 1.51
C VAL A 454 11.76 26.16 0.05
N ARG A 455 10.57 26.35 -0.51
CA ARG A 455 10.40 26.89 -1.86
C ARG A 455 11.01 28.28 -1.99
N GLU A 456 10.72 29.20 -1.07
CA GLU A 456 11.25 30.55 -1.08
C GLU A 456 12.78 30.60 -0.92
N GLU A 457 13.33 29.80 0.01
CA GLU A 457 14.77 29.64 0.19
C GLU A 457 15.44 29.07 -1.08
N LEU A 458 14.78 28.08 -1.72
CA LEU A 458 15.26 27.45 -2.94
C LEU A 458 15.24 28.42 -4.13
N GLU A 459 14.18 29.24 -4.26
CA GLU A 459 14.10 30.32 -5.26
C GLU A 459 15.23 31.36 -5.09
N ALA A 460 15.48 31.76 -3.85
CA ALA A 460 16.56 32.70 -3.55
C ALA A 460 17.96 32.14 -3.86
N LEU A 461 18.19 30.84 -3.56
CA LEU A 461 19.45 30.16 -3.84
C LEU A 461 19.66 29.88 -5.33
N ALA A 462 18.61 29.45 -6.01
CA ALA A 462 18.67 29.05 -7.40
C ALA A 462 18.62 30.25 -8.37
N GLY A 463 18.06 31.40 -7.95
CA GLY A 463 17.84 32.57 -8.80
C GLY A 463 16.82 32.32 -9.93
N ARG A 464 15.97 31.32 -9.80
CA ARG A 464 14.92 30.93 -10.77
C ARG A 464 13.65 30.46 -10.08
N PRO A 465 12.48 30.50 -10.78
CA PRO A 465 11.20 30.11 -10.20
C PRO A 465 11.19 28.64 -9.77
N VAL A 466 10.57 28.34 -8.63
CA VAL A 466 10.37 27.00 -8.07
C VAL A 466 8.89 26.69 -7.97
N VAL A 467 8.50 25.56 -8.52
CA VAL A 467 7.12 25.07 -8.44
C VAL A 467 6.98 24.07 -7.30
N GLU A 468 6.09 24.37 -6.37
CA GLU A 468 5.71 23.43 -5.31
C GLU A 468 4.74 22.38 -5.86
N VAL A 469 5.05 21.11 -5.62
CA VAL A 469 4.24 19.97 -6.05
C VAL A 469 3.70 19.23 -4.85
N THR A 470 2.38 19.26 -4.70
CA THR A 470 1.63 18.53 -3.65
C THR A 470 0.85 17.36 -4.22
N ALA A 471 0.24 16.55 -3.35
CA ALA A 471 -0.66 15.48 -3.78
C ALA A 471 -1.91 15.99 -4.55
N GLU A 472 -2.26 17.27 -4.42
CA GLU A 472 -3.40 17.91 -5.05
C GLU A 472 -3.05 18.62 -6.37
N THR A 473 -1.76 18.80 -6.67
CA THR A 473 -1.31 19.49 -7.89
C THR A 473 -1.74 18.73 -9.14
N ASP A 474 -2.44 19.40 -10.07
CA ASP A 474 -2.82 18.79 -11.34
C ASP A 474 -1.58 18.54 -12.21
N PRO A 475 -1.33 17.29 -12.66
CA PRO A 475 -0.20 16.97 -13.53
C PRO A 475 -0.13 17.80 -14.81
N ARG A 476 -1.28 18.23 -15.35
CA ARG A 476 -1.35 19.06 -16.56
C ARG A 476 -0.71 20.43 -16.39
N VAL A 477 -0.80 20.99 -15.16
CA VAL A 477 -0.16 22.26 -14.82
C VAL A 477 1.36 22.09 -14.81
N LEU A 478 1.84 20.94 -14.39
CA LEU A 478 3.27 20.62 -14.36
C LEU A 478 3.84 20.40 -15.78
N ASP A 479 3.11 19.69 -16.62
CA ASP A 479 3.53 19.41 -18.00
C ASP A 479 3.55 20.69 -18.88
N GLY A 480 2.70 21.66 -18.58
CA GLY A 480 2.64 22.98 -19.24
C GLY A 480 3.52 24.05 -18.61
N SER A 481 4.18 23.75 -17.49
CA SER A 481 5.03 24.73 -16.78
C SER A 481 6.38 24.92 -17.49
N TYR A 482 6.79 26.18 -17.62
CA TYR A 482 8.16 26.54 -18.06
C TYR A 482 9.20 26.43 -16.93
N ALA A 483 8.78 26.11 -15.71
CA ALA A 483 9.71 25.96 -14.60
C ALA A 483 10.51 24.65 -14.74
N ASP A 484 11.80 24.74 -14.39
CA ASP A 484 12.75 23.63 -14.43
C ASP A 484 13.18 23.19 -13.03
N LEU A 485 12.64 23.82 -11.98
CA LEU A 485 12.92 23.49 -10.60
C LEU A 485 11.62 23.23 -9.83
N PHE A 486 11.52 22.03 -9.27
CA PHE A 486 10.35 21.56 -8.53
C PHE A 486 10.74 21.20 -7.09
N VAL A 487 9.85 21.43 -6.14
CA VAL A 487 10.01 20.98 -4.76
C VAL A 487 8.72 20.36 -4.25
N GLY A 488 8.82 19.30 -3.49
CA GLY A 488 7.67 18.65 -2.90
C GLY A 488 8.03 17.47 -2.01
N THR A 489 7.00 16.78 -1.51
CA THR A 489 7.17 15.48 -0.85
C THR A 489 7.37 14.37 -1.90
N GLU A 490 7.41 13.12 -1.49
CA GLU A 490 7.48 11.98 -2.44
C GLU A 490 6.42 12.03 -3.55
N ALA A 491 5.31 12.74 -3.34
CA ALA A 491 4.26 12.94 -4.34
C ALA A 491 4.81 13.57 -5.64
N VAL A 492 5.87 14.38 -5.56
CA VAL A 492 6.51 14.99 -6.72
C VAL A 492 7.03 13.95 -7.71
N LEU A 493 7.56 12.82 -7.22
CA LEU A 493 8.09 11.73 -8.05
C LEU A 493 7.01 11.01 -8.88
N HIS A 494 5.75 11.10 -8.46
CA HIS A 494 4.61 10.50 -9.17
C HIS A 494 3.89 11.48 -10.11
N ARG A 495 4.03 12.78 -9.86
CA ARG A 495 3.26 13.81 -10.55
C ARG A 495 3.96 14.37 -11.78
N ILE A 496 5.28 14.36 -11.80
CA ILE A 496 6.06 14.87 -12.93
C ILE A 496 6.01 13.82 -14.06
N GLY A 497 5.39 14.22 -15.19
CA GLY A 497 5.23 13.39 -16.38
C GLY A 497 6.35 13.54 -17.43
N ARG A 498 7.22 14.54 -17.25
CA ARG A 498 8.33 14.85 -18.17
C ARG A 498 9.66 14.29 -17.68
N ARG A 499 10.64 14.22 -18.58
CA ARG A 499 12.01 13.83 -18.24
C ARG A 499 12.62 14.82 -17.26
N VAL A 500 13.32 14.29 -16.27
CA VAL A 500 14.02 15.02 -15.21
C VAL A 500 15.49 14.63 -15.28
N ALA A 501 16.39 15.59 -15.11
CA ALA A 501 17.84 15.32 -15.12
C ALA A 501 18.35 14.97 -13.72
N ARG A 502 17.77 15.55 -12.68
CA ARG A 502 18.24 15.36 -11.30
C ARG A 502 17.09 15.22 -10.32
N VAL A 503 17.22 14.30 -9.38
CA VAL A 503 16.38 14.21 -8.18
C VAL A 503 17.28 14.44 -6.98
N VAL A 504 16.96 15.44 -6.16
CA VAL A 504 17.74 15.86 -5.00
C VAL A 504 16.97 15.63 -3.72
N PHE A 505 17.44 14.75 -2.86
CA PHE A 505 16.89 14.53 -1.52
C PHE A 505 17.55 15.50 -0.54
N LEU A 506 16.76 16.45 -0.03
CA LEU A 506 17.29 17.56 0.81
C LEU A 506 17.57 17.13 2.25
N ASP A 507 16.88 16.12 2.77
CA ASP A 507 17.05 15.58 4.13
C ASP A 507 16.61 14.11 4.15
N PHE A 508 17.50 13.23 3.69
CA PHE A 508 17.18 11.82 3.56
C PHE A 508 17.26 11.05 4.88
N ASP A 509 17.98 11.60 5.87
CA ASP A 509 18.13 10.98 7.19
C ASP A 509 16.78 10.77 7.90
N GLN A 510 15.77 11.59 7.58
CA GLN A 510 14.42 11.42 8.11
C GLN A 510 13.76 10.10 7.67
N GLU A 511 14.10 9.60 6.49
CA GLU A 511 13.61 8.31 6.01
C GLU A 511 14.37 7.16 6.64
N LEU A 512 15.69 7.30 6.75
CA LEU A 512 16.58 6.27 7.30
C LEU A 512 16.33 6.04 8.80
N LEU A 513 16.11 7.13 9.55
CA LEU A 513 15.96 7.13 11.02
C LEU A 513 14.48 7.18 11.47
N ALA A 514 13.54 6.96 10.57
CA ALA A 514 12.14 6.99 10.92
C ALA A 514 11.78 5.84 11.90
N PRO A 515 11.05 6.09 13.00
CA PRO A 515 10.68 5.07 13.99
C PRO A 515 9.56 4.18 13.44
N ARG A 516 9.86 3.45 12.39
CA ARG A 516 8.94 2.54 11.69
C ARG A 516 9.64 1.23 11.40
N THR A 517 8.94 0.12 11.61
CA THR A 517 9.47 -1.23 11.38
C THR A 517 9.94 -1.49 9.94
N ARG A 518 9.51 -0.68 8.97
CA ARG A 518 9.83 -0.81 7.55
C ARG A 518 10.57 0.41 7.00
N ALA A 519 11.27 1.16 7.85
CA ALA A 519 11.95 2.40 7.44
C ALA A 519 12.96 2.16 6.31
N SER A 520 13.82 1.14 6.42
CA SER A 520 14.82 0.79 5.41
C SER A 520 14.18 0.39 4.07
N ASP A 521 13.12 -0.43 4.09
CA ASP A 521 12.38 -0.79 2.87
C ASP A 521 11.74 0.43 2.20
N GLN A 522 11.11 1.30 2.99
CA GLN A 522 10.46 2.51 2.47
C GLN A 522 11.47 3.51 1.91
N ALA A 523 12.61 3.68 2.58
CA ALA A 523 13.70 4.50 2.09
C ALA A 523 14.27 3.97 0.76
N MET A 524 14.48 2.65 0.67
CA MET A 524 14.94 2.02 -0.57
C MET A 524 13.91 2.12 -1.69
N ALA A 525 12.62 1.93 -1.39
CA ALA A 525 11.52 2.10 -2.33
C ALA A 525 11.44 3.54 -2.88
N LEU A 526 11.67 4.53 -2.02
CA LEU A 526 11.70 5.94 -2.42
C LEU A 526 12.85 6.24 -3.39
N LEU A 527 14.03 5.67 -3.17
CA LEU A 527 15.17 5.77 -4.09
C LEU A 527 14.92 5.03 -5.40
N GLY A 528 14.31 3.84 -5.36
CA GLY A 528 13.88 3.09 -6.54
C GLY A 528 12.89 3.90 -7.40
N ARG A 529 11.97 4.61 -6.77
CA ARG A 529 11.00 5.49 -7.43
C ARG A 529 11.67 6.70 -8.08
N ALA A 530 12.63 7.33 -7.42
CA ALA A 530 13.45 8.38 -8.00
C ALA A 530 14.27 7.88 -9.20
N ALA A 531 14.82 6.68 -9.09
CA ALA A 531 15.56 6.04 -10.17
C ALA A 531 14.66 5.74 -11.38
N HIS A 532 13.43 5.28 -11.14
CA HIS A 532 12.45 5.05 -12.22
C HIS A 532 12.07 6.35 -12.96
N LEU A 533 11.98 7.48 -12.27
CA LEU A 533 11.73 8.79 -12.89
C LEU A 533 12.90 9.24 -13.77
N LEU A 534 14.14 8.91 -13.38
CA LEU A 534 15.37 9.31 -14.07
C LEU A 534 15.75 8.38 -15.22
N GLY A 535 15.32 7.12 -15.15
CA GLY A 535 15.66 6.09 -16.12
C GLY A 535 17.00 5.41 -15.84
N SER A 536 17.57 4.81 -16.86
CA SER A 536 18.83 4.07 -16.84
C SER A 536 20.05 4.99 -16.71
N ARG A 537 21.22 4.42 -16.45
CA ARG A 537 22.51 5.14 -16.44
C ARG A 537 22.80 5.86 -17.76
N SER A 538 22.45 5.24 -18.87
CA SER A 538 22.63 5.84 -20.22
C SER A 538 21.74 7.05 -20.48
N ASP A 539 20.65 7.21 -19.71
CA ASP A 539 19.79 8.38 -19.77
C ASP A 539 20.42 9.64 -19.15
N GLY A 540 21.53 9.47 -18.42
CA GLY A 540 22.31 10.57 -17.84
C GLY A 540 21.71 11.19 -16.58
N GLY A 541 20.59 10.66 -16.07
CA GLY A 541 19.95 11.14 -14.85
C GLY A 541 20.78 10.87 -13.59
N ARG A 542 20.62 11.74 -12.56
CA ARG A 542 21.36 11.62 -11.29
C ARG A 542 20.45 11.76 -10.09
N ILE A 543 20.67 10.91 -9.09
CA ILE A 543 20.12 11.05 -7.74
C ILE A 543 21.18 11.70 -6.87
N VAL A 544 20.86 12.80 -6.20
CA VAL A 544 21.74 13.49 -5.25
C VAL A 544 21.11 13.41 -3.86
N ILE A 545 21.85 12.87 -2.90
CA ILE A 545 21.33 12.60 -1.56
C ILE A 545 22.16 13.33 -0.52
N GLN A 546 21.56 14.29 0.19
CA GLN A 546 22.18 14.88 1.38
C GLN A 546 21.91 14.00 2.61
N THR A 547 22.98 13.62 3.33
CA THR A 547 22.88 12.74 4.47
C THR A 547 24.02 12.96 5.49
N ARG A 548 23.74 12.67 6.75
CA ARG A 548 24.72 12.52 7.83
C ARG A 548 25.02 11.05 8.14
N GLN A 549 24.38 10.13 7.40
CA GLN A 549 24.47 8.68 7.55
C GLN A 549 24.98 8.01 6.25
N PRO A 550 26.10 8.47 5.64
CA PRO A 550 26.53 7.96 4.34
C PRO A 550 26.83 6.46 4.34
N ASP A 551 27.15 5.89 5.51
CA ASP A 551 27.49 4.47 5.66
C ASP A 551 26.25 3.59 5.88
N HIS A 552 25.04 4.17 5.91
CA HIS A 552 23.79 3.42 6.10
C HIS A 552 23.57 2.41 4.96
N GLU A 553 23.10 1.21 5.30
CA GLU A 553 22.95 0.07 4.38
C GLU A 553 22.13 0.40 3.11
N VAL A 554 21.05 1.20 3.24
CA VAL A 554 20.22 1.65 2.11
C VAL A 554 21.05 2.49 1.13
N LEU A 555 21.87 3.42 1.64
CA LEU A 555 22.70 4.28 0.81
C LEU A 555 23.82 3.51 0.14
N GLN A 556 24.41 2.56 0.86
CA GLN A 556 25.43 1.66 0.29
C GLN A 556 24.82 0.74 -0.79
N ALA A 557 23.59 0.29 -0.61
CA ALA A 557 22.89 -0.52 -1.62
C ALA A 557 22.65 0.28 -2.90
N VAL A 558 22.14 1.51 -2.81
CA VAL A 558 21.84 2.33 -4.00
C VAL A 558 23.10 2.83 -4.69
N LEU A 559 24.16 3.21 -3.96
CA LEU A 559 25.45 3.59 -4.53
C LEU A 559 26.05 2.50 -5.41
N HIS A 560 25.87 1.26 -4.99
CA HIS A 560 26.36 0.10 -5.74
C HIS A 560 25.34 -0.43 -6.74
N ALA A 561 24.16 0.18 -6.87
CA ALA A 561 23.04 -0.36 -7.63
C ALA A 561 22.81 -1.85 -7.27
N ASP A 562 22.67 -2.14 -5.98
CA ASP A 562 22.51 -3.51 -5.45
C ASP A 562 21.46 -3.56 -4.33
N PRO A 563 20.17 -3.49 -4.70
CA PRO A 563 19.08 -3.52 -3.72
C PRO A 563 19.05 -4.82 -2.90
N GLY A 564 19.67 -5.90 -3.40
CA GLY A 564 19.78 -7.15 -2.68
C GLY A 564 20.55 -7.05 -1.36
N ARG A 565 21.52 -6.13 -1.26
CA ARG A 565 22.27 -5.89 -0.02
C ARG A 565 21.36 -5.36 1.09
N GLN A 566 20.51 -4.37 0.79
CA GLN A 566 19.55 -3.84 1.75
C GLN A 566 18.53 -4.90 2.15
N ALA A 567 17.96 -5.62 1.17
CA ALA A 567 16.99 -6.68 1.44
C ALA A 567 17.56 -7.79 2.33
N ALA A 568 18.83 -8.17 2.14
CA ALA A 568 19.51 -9.17 2.98
C ALA A 568 19.69 -8.67 4.43
N ALA A 569 20.15 -7.43 4.62
CA ALA A 569 20.34 -6.84 5.95
C ALA A 569 19.00 -6.67 6.70
N GLU A 570 17.96 -6.22 6.00
CA GLU A 570 16.62 -6.06 6.57
C GLU A 570 15.99 -7.42 6.92
N ARG A 571 16.21 -8.44 6.08
CA ARG A 571 15.76 -9.81 6.32
C ARG A 571 16.37 -10.36 7.61
N GLU A 572 17.69 -10.21 7.79
CA GLU A 572 18.40 -10.65 8.99
C GLU A 572 17.88 -9.93 10.24
N ARG A 573 17.71 -8.61 10.18
CA ARG A 573 17.16 -7.80 11.27
C ARG A 573 15.75 -8.24 11.67
N ARG A 574 14.84 -8.44 10.70
CA ARG A 574 13.47 -8.87 10.99
C ARG A 574 13.41 -10.29 11.54
N ASN A 575 14.24 -11.18 11.05
CA ASN A 575 14.33 -12.53 11.57
C ASN A 575 14.82 -12.54 13.03
N LEU A 576 15.87 -11.77 13.34
CA LEU A 576 16.39 -11.63 14.70
C LEU A 576 15.36 -11.06 15.68
N LEU A 577 14.58 -10.07 15.23
CA LEU A 577 13.58 -9.40 16.06
C LEU A 577 12.19 -10.07 16.03
N GLY A 578 12.01 -11.19 15.34
CA GLY A 578 10.71 -11.84 15.17
C GLY A 578 9.65 -10.96 14.50
N LEU A 579 10.07 -9.99 13.66
CA LEU A 579 9.15 -9.11 12.94
C LEU A 579 8.60 -9.78 11.68
N PRO A 580 7.43 -9.35 11.15
CA PRO A 580 6.92 -9.88 9.90
C PRO A 580 7.94 -9.79 8.75
N PRO A 581 8.08 -10.84 7.91
CA PRO A 581 7.21 -12.03 7.80
C PRO A 581 7.58 -13.20 8.71
N PHE A 582 8.60 -13.10 9.56
CA PHE A 582 9.09 -14.17 10.43
C PHE A 582 8.24 -14.31 11.71
N GLY A 583 7.53 -13.27 12.10
CA GLY A 583 6.59 -13.21 13.21
C GLY A 583 5.31 -12.50 12.83
N ALA A 584 4.45 -12.23 13.82
CA ALA A 584 3.23 -11.49 13.65
C ALA A 584 3.26 -10.19 14.47
N LEU A 585 2.80 -9.10 13.88
CA LEU A 585 2.67 -7.80 14.54
C LEU A 585 1.23 -7.32 14.41
N ALA A 586 0.57 -7.09 15.54
CA ALA A 586 -0.78 -6.52 15.59
C ALA A 586 -0.77 -5.22 16.38
N ARG A 587 -1.48 -4.22 15.89
CA ARG A 587 -1.77 -2.97 16.61
C ARG A 587 -3.23 -2.98 17.05
N ILE A 588 -3.45 -2.95 18.34
CA ILE A 588 -4.78 -2.84 18.93
C ILE A 588 -4.98 -1.39 19.37
N SER A 589 -6.07 -0.76 18.96
CA SER A 589 -6.45 0.58 19.38
C SER A 589 -7.93 0.60 19.78
N GLY A 590 -8.25 1.32 20.84
CA GLY A 590 -9.62 1.47 21.34
C GLY A 590 -9.73 2.69 22.24
N ALA A 591 -10.96 3.12 22.54
CA ALA A 591 -11.18 4.11 23.56
C ALA A 591 -10.83 3.49 24.93
N VAL A 592 -10.12 4.26 25.76
CA VAL A 592 -9.97 3.90 27.17
C VAL A 592 -11.37 3.91 27.76
N ALA A 593 -11.80 2.80 28.36
CA ALA A 593 -13.06 2.78 29.09
C ALA A 593 -12.99 3.81 30.22
N PRO A 594 -14.05 4.62 30.45
CA PRO A 594 -14.07 5.62 31.49
C PRO A 594 -13.98 4.99 32.88
#